data_804402c2a806e417ef33a70ff4d9d584
#
_entry.id   804402c2a806e417ef33a70ff4d9d584
#
_cell.length_a   1.000
_cell.length_b   1.000
_cell.length_c   1.000
_cell.angle_alpha   90.00
_cell.angle_beta   90.00
_cell.angle_gamma   90.00
#
_symmetry.space_group_name_H-M   'P 1'
#
loop_
_entity.id
_entity.type
_entity.pdbx_description
1 polymer ?
#
loop_
_entity_poly.entity_id
_entity_poly.type
_entity_poly.pdbx_seq_one_letter_code
_entity_poly.pdbx_strand_id
1 'polypeptide(L)'
;MLLFMRSLFILICSCGLAIGWGGFAGFAVVPSAQAVNPIAQTPALELQATQIYYQEDLDLLVFEQQLNGNVGSTLAQPVGQLNGAPVLGYVFPTSLKSEDVSFNSIDGIVALAVTSHPDFDDTPLWDEDNDRNYENDGMVWHTHWVVLTSDDRVPGGLSVQEFSQGDARVVLPPTNPGMAMYMDSPGFAVVTAQNMLRVLVPAQRINHVTNFNFDAVTAYMEVNTSDVDRPLLGVYEVYSIASGDLSLPYTVQGRNH
;
A
#
# COMPACT_ATOMS: atom_id res chain seq x y z
N MET A 1 -49.90 44.99 -24.68
CA MET A 1 -51.22 45.28 -24.13
C MET A 1 -51.17 44.99 -22.64
N LEU A 2 -51.37 46.09 -21.88
CA LEU A 2 -51.58 46.29 -20.42
C LEU A 2 -50.50 45.69 -19.44
N LEU A 3 -49.66 46.51 -18.82
CA LEU A 3 -49.81 47.66 -17.86
C LEU A 3 -50.47 47.25 -16.53
N PHE A 4 -49.70 47.42 -15.41
CA PHE A 4 -49.95 48.21 -14.19
C PHE A 4 -48.99 47.68 -13.10
N MET A 5 -48.01 48.38 -12.60
CA MET A 5 -47.83 49.68 -11.91
C MET A 5 -48.13 49.61 -10.38
N ARG A 6 -47.07 50.00 -9.61
CA ARG A 6 -47.04 50.72 -8.30
C ARG A 6 -47.24 49.89 -7.02
N SER A 7 -46.50 50.04 -5.94
CA SER A 7 -46.15 51.29 -5.24
C SER A 7 -44.95 51.13 -4.28
N LEU A 8 -44.22 52.18 -4.24
CA LEU A 8 -43.20 52.74 -3.38
C LEU A 8 -43.70 52.94 -1.94
N PHE A 9 -42.89 52.57 -0.92
CA PHE A 9 -42.88 53.23 0.39
C PHE A 9 -41.44 53.44 0.89
N ILE A 10 -41.08 54.68 0.96
CA ILE A 10 -39.88 55.24 1.62
C ILE A 10 -40.25 55.49 3.09
N LEU A 11 -39.39 55.07 4.00
CA LEU A 11 -39.32 55.71 5.31
C LEU A 11 -37.85 55.83 5.75
N ILE A 12 -37.50 57.09 5.97
CA ILE A 12 -36.20 57.61 6.46
C ILE A 12 -36.28 57.74 7.98
N CYS A 13 -35.19 57.45 8.66
CA CYS A 13 -34.59 58.02 9.88
C CYS A 13 -33.94 56.87 10.70
N SER A 14 -32.80 57.02 11.32
CA SER A 14 -31.95 58.08 11.78
C SER A 14 -30.59 57.59 12.19
N CYS A 15 -29.60 58.43 12.24
CA CYS A 15 -28.24 58.31 12.68
C CYS A 15 -28.02 57.49 13.99
N GLY A 16 -26.99 56.67 13.98
CA GLY A 16 -26.33 56.15 15.16
C GLY A 16 -24.88 55.78 14.82
N LEU A 17 -23.94 56.69 15.13
CA LEU A 17 -22.52 56.39 15.13
C LEU A 17 -22.27 55.37 16.27
N ALA A 18 -21.74 54.21 15.95
CA ALA A 18 -21.09 53.32 16.89
C ALA A 18 -19.73 52.89 16.31
N ILE A 19 -18.69 53.42 16.91
CA ILE A 19 -17.30 52.96 16.76
C ILE A 19 -17.23 51.57 17.37
N GLY A 20 -16.94 50.55 16.58
CA GLY A 20 -16.86 49.20 17.08
C GLY A 20 -15.78 48.38 16.39
N TRP A 21 -14.68 48.22 16.99
CA TRP A 21 -13.74 47.11 17.08
C TRP A 21 -13.68 46.13 15.92
N GLY A 22 -12.51 46.14 15.26
CA GLY A 22 -12.09 45.11 14.35
C GLY A 22 -12.02 43.73 15.03
N GLY A 23 -12.98 42.90 14.74
CA GLY A 23 -12.92 41.47 15.05
C GLY A 23 -11.95 40.82 14.10
N PHE A 24 -10.80 40.36 14.59
CA PHE A 24 -9.98 39.36 13.92
C PHE A 24 -10.87 38.12 13.76
N ALA A 25 -11.27 37.82 12.53
CA ALA A 25 -11.80 36.49 12.19
C ALA A 25 -10.64 35.51 12.36
N GLY A 26 -10.60 34.85 13.51
CA GLY A 26 -9.74 33.71 13.71
C GLY A 26 -10.15 32.63 12.70
N PHE A 27 -9.28 32.33 11.74
CA PHE A 27 -9.38 31.11 10.97
C PHE A 27 -9.29 29.96 11.95
N ALA A 28 -10.42 29.32 12.21
CA ALA A 28 -10.42 28.01 12.87
C ALA A 28 -9.67 27.05 11.93
N VAL A 29 -8.46 26.70 12.31
CA VAL A 29 -7.77 25.56 11.71
C VAL A 29 -8.63 24.36 12.09
N VAL A 30 -9.44 23.89 11.15
CA VAL A 30 -10.13 22.60 11.26
C VAL A 30 -8.99 21.58 11.23
N PRO A 31 -8.74 20.81 12.30
CA PRO A 31 -7.77 19.73 12.23
C PRO A 31 -8.22 18.82 11.10
N SER A 32 -7.34 18.52 10.15
CA SER A 32 -7.56 17.50 9.15
C SER A 32 -7.93 16.23 9.92
N ALA A 33 -9.10 15.67 9.63
CA ALA A 33 -9.49 14.39 10.19
C ALA A 33 -8.38 13.41 9.83
N GLN A 34 -7.62 12.92 10.82
CA GLN A 34 -6.73 11.79 10.61
C GLN A 34 -7.59 10.67 10.07
N ALA A 35 -7.21 10.12 8.91
CA ALA A 35 -7.86 8.93 8.37
C ALA A 35 -7.81 7.86 9.47
N VAL A 36 -8.96 7.55 10.03
CA VAL A 36 -9.07 6.48 11.03
C VAL A 36 -8.93 5.20 10.24
N ASN A 37 -7.88 4.42 10.50
CA ASN A 37 -7.75 3.10 9.92
C ASN A 37 -9.04 2.30 10.20
N PRO A 38 -9.79 1.88 9.17
CA PRO A 38 -11.04 1.18 9.34
C PRO A 38 -10.84 -0.28 9.80
N ILE A 39 -9.60 -0.77 9.84
CA ILE A 39 -9.28 -2.17 10.12
C ILE A 39 -8.57 -2.28 11.46
N ALA A 40 -9.27 -2.83 12.43
CA ALA A 40 -8.68 -3.12 13.73
C ALA A 40 -7.64 -4.25 13.64
N GLN A 41 -6.61 -4.19 14.46
CA GLN A 41 -5.68 -5.30 14.63
C GLN A 41 -6.43 -6.59 15.00
N THR A 42 -6.10 -7.67 14.29
CA THR A 42 -6.66 -9.00 14.52
C THR A 42 -5.52 -10.02 14.67
N PRO A 43 -5.79 -11.22 15.24
CA PRO A 43 -4.78 -12.27 15.28
C PRO A 43 -4.23 -12.69 13.90
N ALA A 44 -5.00 -12.46 12.82
CA ALA A 44 -4.57 -12.70 11.45
C ALA A 44 -3.52 -11.68 10.95
N LEU A 45 -3.32 -10.57 11.64
CA LEU A 45 -2.32 -9.54 11.35
C LEU A 45 -1.20 -9.49 12.40
N GLU A 46 -1.18 -10.44 13.33
CA GLU A 46 -0.18 -10.53 14.38
C GLU A 46 0.84 -11.63 14.08
N LEU A 47 2.08 -11.22 13.77
CA LEU A 47 3.16 -12.13 13.43
C LEU A 47 3.61 -12.94 14.65
N GLN A 48 3.75 -14.24 14.47
CA GLN A 48 4.34 -15.17 15.43
C GLN A 48 5.78 -15.54 15.05
N ALA A 49 6.04 -15.76 13.74
CA ALA A 49 7.34 -16.12 13.22
C ALA A 49 7.45 -15.79 11.73
N THR A 50 8.68 -15.70 11.24
CA THR A 50 8.97 -15.57 9.81
C THR A 50 10.23 -16.37 9.46
N GLN A 51 10.27 -16.87 8.23
CA GLN A 51 11.47 -17.48 7.65
C GLN A 51 11.46 -17.35 6.13
N ILE A 52 12.63 -17.31 5.53
CA ILE A 52 12.84 -17.54 4.11
C ILE A 52 13.84 -18.67 3.98
N TYR A 53 13.54 -19.65 3.16
CA TYR A 53 14.49 -20.71 2.87
C TYR A 53 14.62 -20.98 1.37
N TYR A 54 15.82 -21.29 0.96
CA TYR A 54 16.14 -21.70 -0.40
C TYR A 54 16.15 -23.21 -0.51
N GLN A 55 15.34 -23.74 -1.39
CA GLN A 55 15.23 -25.15 -1.71
C GLN A 55 16.02 -25.44 -2.98
N GLU A 56 17.24 -25.95 -2.79
CA GLU A 56 18.26 -26.04 -3.84
C GLU A 56 17.81 -26.96 -5.01
N ASP A 57 17.18 -28.09 -4.71
CA ASP A 57 16.72 -29.07 -5.70
C ASP A 57 15.59 -28.55 -6.62
N LEU A 58 14.88 -27.50 -6.19
CA LEU A 58 13.81 -26.84 -6.96
C LEU A 58 14.24 -25.47 -7.52
N ASP A 59 15.42 -24.97 -7.17
CA ASP A 59 15.85 -23.58 -7.43
C ASP A 59 14.79 -22.55 -7.02
N LEU A 60 14.23 -22.74 -5.80
CA LEU A 60 13.06 -22.04 -5.29
C LEU A 60 13.31 -21.45 -3.91
N LEU A 61 12.96 -20.17 -3.72
CA LEU A 61 12.82 -19.58 -2.40
C LEU A 61 11.38 -19.70 -1.91
N VAL A 62 11.21 -20.01 -0.64
CA VAL A 62 9.92 -19.99 0.03
C VAL A 62 9.96 -18.93 1.11
N PHE A 63 9.17 -17.89 0.92
CA PHE A 63 8.93 -16.82 1.89
C PHE A 63 7.76 -17.24 2.77
N GLU A 64 7.95 -17.24 4.09
CA GLU A 64 6.95 -17.75 5.02
C GLU A 64 6.71 -16.79 6.18
N GLN A 65 5.43 -16.51 6.48
CA GLN A 65 4.98 -15.84 7.69
C GLN A 65 4.02 -16.75 8.45
N GLN A 66 4.21 -16.87 9.75
CA GLN A 66 3.27 -17.51 10.66
C GLN A 66 2.59 -16.45 11.51
N LEU A 67 1.25 -16.48 11.56
CA LEU A 67 0.40 -15.53 12.27
C LEU A 67 -0.26 -16.19 13.49
N ASN A 68 -0.78 -15.39 14.41
CA ASN A 68 -1.55 -15.90 15.54
C ASN A 68 -2.98 -16.32 15.16
N GLY A 69 -3.50 -15.85 14.01
CA GLY A 69 -4.81 -16.20 13.46
C GLY A 69 -4.72 -16.78 12.06
N ASN A 70 -5.89 -17.08 11.47
CA ASN A 70 -5.95 -17.59 10.11
C ASN A 70 -5.55 -16.51 9.10
N VAL A 71 -4.54 -16.80 8.30
CA VAL A 71 -4.05 -15.91 7.24
C VAL A 71 -5.18 -15.56 6.28
N GLY A 72 -5.28 -14.29 5.93
CA GLY A 72 -6.26 -13.80 4.98
C GLY A 72 -7.70 -13.72 5.49
N SER A 73 -7.96 -14.03 6.78
CA SER A 73 -9.31 -13.92 7.33
C SER A 73 -9.74 -12.50 7.65
N THR A 74 -8.80 -11.55 7.70
CA THR A 74 -9.09 -10.12 7.81
C THR A 74 -9.05 -9.52 6.42
N LEU A 75 -10.15 -8.91 5.99
CA LEU A 75 -10.30 -8.28 4.68
C LEU A 75 -10.71 -6.82 4.85
N ALA A 76 -10.23 -5.98 3.97
CA ALA A 76 -10.66 -4.59 3.88
C ALA A 76 -12.09 -4.49 3.33
N GLN A 77 -12.82 -3.47 3.76
CA GLN A 77 -14.12 -3.16 3.17
C GLN A 77 -13.94 -2.19 2.00
N PRO A 78 -14.62 -2.40 0.87
CA PRO A 78 -14.50 -1.52 -0.28
C PRO A 78 -15.00 -0.10 0.03
N VAL A 79 -14.32 0.89 -0.53
CA VAL A 79 -14.77 2.29 -0.54
C VAL A 79 -15.44 2.67 -1.87
N GLY A 80 -15.41 1.78 -2.86
CA GLY A 80 -16.08 1.92 -4.16
C GLY A 80 -15.35 2.85 -5.14
N GLN A 81 -14.08 3.13 -4.90
CA GLN A 81 -13.24 3.98 -5.76
C GLN A 81 -11.75 3.76 -5.43
N LEU A 82 -10.88 4.06 -6.40
CA LEU A 82 -9.43 3.92 -6.22
C LEU A 82 -8.86 4.89 -5.17
N ASN A 83 -9.34 6.13 -5.13
CA ASN A 83 -8.88 7.11 -4.14
C ASN A 83 -9.39 6.77 -2.73
N GLY A 84 -8.48 6.53 -1.80
CA GLY A 84 -8.79 6.04 -0.46
C GLY A 84 -8.99 4.53 -0.38
N ALA A 85 -8.70 3.79 -1.47
CA ALA A 85 -8.84 2.34 -1.49
C ALA A 85 -7.92 1.69 -0.44
N PRO A 86 -8.48 0.84 0.45
CA PRO A 86 -7.72 0.15 1.47
C PRO A 86 -6.96 -1.03 0.89
N VAL A 87 -5.72 -1.21 1.34
CA VAL A 87 -4.84 -2.33 0.98
C VAL A 87 -4.30 -2.95 2.26
N LEU A 88 -4.55 -4.24 2.47
CA LEU A 88 -3.88 -5.03 3.50
C LEU A 88 -2.68 -5.76 2.92
N GLY A 89 -1.60 -5.86 3.69
CA GLY A 89 -0.38 -6.51 3.25
C GLY A 89 0.32 -7.34 4.31
N TYR A 90 0.80 -8.52 3.87
CA TYR A 90 1.85 -9.31 4.49
C TYR A 90 3.13 -9.02 3.71
N VAL A 91 4.10 -8.36 4.32
CA VAL A 91 5.24 -7.78 3.61
C VAL A 91 6.55 -8.37 4.12
N PHE A 92 7.49 -8.62 3.21
CA PHE A 92 8.85 -9.05 3.50
C PHE A 92 9.83 -7.98 3.00
N PRO A 93 10.19 -6.98 3.80
CA PRO A 93 11.30 -6.08 3.51
C PRO A 93 12.60 -6.87 3.42
N THR A 94 13.43 -6.57 2.41
CA THR A 94 14.67 -7.32 2.13
C THR A 94 15.86 -6.39 1.89
N SER A 95 17.06 -6.95 1.91
CA SER A 95 18.29 -6.29 1.46
C SER A 95 18.64 -6.56 -0.01
N LEU A 96 17.70 -7.08 -0.80
CA LEU A 96 17.82 -7.18 -2.25
C LEU A 96 17.98 -5.80 -2.86
N LYS A 97 18.66 -5.73 -4.00
CA LYS A 97 18.73 -4.51 -4.80
C LYS A 97 17.53 -4.43 -5.74
N SER A 98 17.17 -3.23 -6.14
CA SER A 98 16.08 -3.01 -7.10
C SER A 98 16.30 -3.75 -8.42
N GLU A 99 17.56 -3.87 -8.87
CA GLU A 99 17.92 -4.60 -10.08
C GLU A 99 17.74 -6.12 -9.97
N ASP A 100 17.80 -6.67 -8.76
CA ASP A 100 17.57 -8.10 -8.52
C ASP A 100 16.13 -8.49 -8.81
N VAL A 101 15.19 -7.54 -8.73
CA VAL A 101 13.77 -7.72 -9.00
C VAL A 101 13.31 -6.98 -10.28
N SER A 102 14.26 -6.70 -11.18
CA SER A 102 14.03 -6.18 -12.53
C SER A 102 13.62 -4.71 -12.65
N PHE A 103 13.83 -3.89 -11.61
CA PHE A 103 13.78 -2.43 -11.73
C PHE A 103 15.14 -1.86 -12.18
N ASN A 104 15.20 -0.56 -12.50
CA ASN A 104 16.49 0.12 -12.60
C ASN A 104 17.12 0.30 -11.22
N SER A 105 18.41 0.65 -11.21
CA SER A 105 19.13 0.95 -9.96
C SER A 105 18.55 2.19 -9.29
N ILE A 106 17.95 2.01 -8.12
CA ILE A 106 17.43 3.07 -7.24
C ILE A 106 17.66 2.71 -5.78
N ASP A 107 17.79 3.73 -4.95
CA ASP A 107 17.86 3.56 -3.50
C ASP A 107 16.45 3.31 -2.93
N GLY A 108 16.38 2.47 -1.91
CA GLY A 108 15.14 2.13 -1.20
C GLY A 108 15.18 0.72 -0.61
N ILE A 109 14.10 0.31 0.00
CA ILE A 109 13.94 -1.04 0.57
C ILE A 109 13.11 -1.86 -0.41
N VAL A 110 13.73 -2.87 -1.03
CA VAL A 110 13.00 -3.82 -1.87
C VAL A 110 12.19 -4.75 -0.97
N ALA A 111 10.90 -4.82 -1.21
CA ALA A 111 10.01 -5.67 -0.42
C ALA A 111 9.11 -6.53 -1.30
N LEU A 112 8.92 -7.80 -0.91
CA LEU A 112 7.88 -8.66 -1.44
C LEU A 112 6.63 -8.44 -0.60
N ALA A 113 5.59 -7.88 -1.19
CA ALA A 113 4.29 -7.69 -0.55
C ALA A 113 3.29 -8.74 -1.08
N VAL A 114 2.49 -9.29 -0.18
CA VAL A 114 1.30 -10.08 -0.51
C VAL A 114 0.11 -9.25 -0.07
N THR A 115 -0.68 -8.78 -1.01
CA THR A 115 -1.74 -7.81 -0.76
C THR A 115 -3.12 -8.36 -1.07
N SER A 116 -4.12 -7.72 -0.47
CA SER A 116 -5.54 -7.88 -0.80
C SER A 116 -6.22 -6.52 -0.69
N HIS A 117 -6.99 -6.13 -1.72
CA HIS A 117 -7.69 -4.85 -1.82
C HIS A 117 -8.97 -4.99 -2.65
N PRO A 118 -10.13 -4.52 -2.15
CA PRO A 118 -11.41 -4.83 -2.78
C PRO A 118 -11.82 -3.90 -3.93
N ASP A 119 -11.14 -2.74 -4.11
CA ASP A 119 -11.64 -1.67 -4.97
C ASP A 119 -11.00 -1.62 -6.37
N PHE A 120 -9.98 -2.41 -6.63
CA PHE A 120 -9.26 -2.43 -7.90
C PHE A 120 -8.48 -3.73 -8.07
N ASP A 121 -8.08 -4.02 -9.31
CA ASP A 121 -7.15 -5.09 -9.66
C ASP A 121 -5.86 -4.45 -10.21
N ASP A 122 -4.72 -4.98 -9.83
CA ASP A 122 -3.40 -4.54 -10.26
C ASP A 122 -2.50 -5.71 -10.71
N THR A 123 -3.11 -6.81 -11.15
CA THR A 123 -2.44 -8.01 -11.67
C THR A 123 -2.72 -8.22 -13.16
N PRO A 124 -2.27 -7.32 -14.06
CA PRO A 124 -2.77 -7.20 -15.43
C PRO A 124 -2.55 -8.46 -16.30
N LEU A 125 -1.71 -9.39 -15.88
CA LEU A 125 -1.37 -10.61 -16.64
C LEU A 125 -1.83 -11.89 -15.94
N TRP A 126 -2.47 -11.80 -14.78
CA TRP A 126 -2.82 -12.94 -13.96
C TRP A 126 -4.32 -12.95 -13.67
N ASP A 127 -4.87 -14.12 -13.52
CA ASP A 127 -6.25 -14.45 -13.13
C ASP A 127 -6.09 -15.38 -11.92
N GLU A 128 -6.05 -14.78 -10.73
CA GLU A 128 -5.66 -15.46 -9.50
C GLU A 128 -6.73 -16.41 -8.99
N ASP A 129 -8.01 -16.18 -9.29
CA ASP A 129 -9.12 -17.04 -8.91
C ASP A 129 -9.59 -17.99 -10.03
N ASN A 130 -9.03 -17.84 -11.24
CA ASN A 130 -9.30 -18.64 -12.43
C ASN A 130 -10.76 -18.57 -12.91
N ASP A 131 -11.39 -17.40 -12.78
CA ASP A 131 -12.75 -17.15 -13.25
C ASP A 131 -12.80 -16.60 -14.69
N ARG A 132 -11.65 -16.29 -15.31
CA ARG A 132 -11.43 -15.70 -16.64
C ARG A 132 -11.75 -14.21 -16.73
N ASN A 133 -11.77 -13.53 -15.62
CA ASN A 133 -11.92 -12.10 -15.54
C ASN A 133 -10.68 -11.49 -14.87
N TYR A 134 -9.82 -10.83 -15.62
CA TYR A 134 -8.55 -10.22 -15.18
C TYR A 134 -8.75 -8.84 -14.53
N GLU A 135 -9.95 -8.49 -14.09
CA GLU A 135 -10.28 -7.17 -13.56
C GLU A 135 -10.97 -7.23 -12.18
N ASN A 136 -11.01 -8.39 -11.51
CA ASN A 136 -11.73 -8.58 -10.25
C ASN A 136 -10.96 -9.32 -9.16
N ASP A 137 -9.69 -9.63 -9.38
CA ASP A 137 -8.86 -10.44 -8.47
C ASP A 137 -8.29 -9.68 -7.28
N GLY A 138 -8.53 -8.39 -7.15
CA GLY A 138 -7.96 -7.56 -6.08
C GLY A 138 -8.18 -8.06 -4.65
N MET A 139 -9.26 -8.81 -4.41
CA MET A 139 -9.53 -9.47 -3.11
C MET A 139 -8.71 -10.74 -2.88
N VAL A 140 -8.22 -11.38 -3.94
CA VAL A 140 -7.35 -12.55 -3.83
C VAL A 140 -5.98 -12.10 -3.35
N TRP A 141 -5.38 -12.86 -2.44
CA TRP A 141 -4.02 -12.55 -1.95
C TRP A 141 -3.00 -12.82 -3.06
N HIS A 142 -2.38 -11.76 -3.57
CA HIS A 142 -1.44 -11.78 -4.68
C HIS A 142 -0.18 -11.00 -4.38
N THR A 143 0.84 -11.12 -5.23
CA THR A 143 2.20 -10.67 -4.92
C THR A 143 2.62 -9.43 -5.70
N HIS A 144 3.35 -8.55 -5.00
CA HIS A 144 4.04 -7.40 -5.60
C HIS A 144 5.50 -7.33 -5.16
N TRP A 145 6.39 -7.01 -6.09
CA TRP A 145 7.65 -6.39 -5.72
C TRP A 145 7.44 -4.88 -5.66
N VAL A 146 7.88 -4.28 -4.57
CA VAL A 146 7.84 -2.82 -4.39
C VAL A 146 9.18 -2.30 -3.92
N VAL A 147 9.49 -1.03 -4.22
CA VAL A 147 10.60 -0.31 -3.59
C VAL A 147 10.00 0.72 -2.64
N LEU A 148 10.29 0.57 -1.35
CA LEU A 148 9.80 1.45 -0.30
C LEU A 148 10.82 2.57 -0.03
N THR A 149 10.31 3.76 0.27
CA THR A 149 11.09 4.92 0.70
C THR A 149 10.51 5.51 1.97
N SER A 150 11.35 6.24 2.75
CA SER A 150 10.87 7.01 3.90
C SER A 150 9.95 8.13 3.44
N ASP A 151 8.80 8.29 4.11
CA ASP A 151 7.79 9.26 3.73
C ASP A 151 7.05 9.82 4.94
N ASP A 152 7.35 11.06 5.30
CA ASP A 152 6.74 11.74 6.45
C ASP A 152 5.29 12.19 6.19
N ARG A 153 4.79 12.03 4.96
CA ARG A 153 3.39 12.34 4.59
C ARG A 153 2.38 11.34 5.15
N VAL A 154 2.86 10.18 5.63
CA VAL A 154 2.01 9.10 6.16
C VAL A 154 2.45 8.64 7.55
N PRO A 155 1.51 8.24 8.43
CA PRO A 155 1.81 7.86 9.81
C PRO A 155 2.76 6.67 9.95
N GLY A 156 2.75 5.72 9.00
CA GLY A 156 3.64 4.57 8.99
C GLY A 156 5.06 4.87 8.54
N GLY A 157 5.34 6.12 8.11
CA GLY A 157 6.67 6.62 7.78
C GLY A 157 7.28 6.03 6.49
N LEU A 158 6.52 5.27 5.71
CA LEU A 158 6.95 4.62 4.47
C LEU A 158 5.88 4.73 3.38
N SER A 159 6.32 4.83 2.13
CA SER A 159 5.47 4.71 0.94
C SER A 159 6.17 3.91 -0.14
N VAL A 160 5.42 3.45 -1.15
CA VAL A 160 6.03 2.94 -2.39
C VAL A 160 6.62 4.12 -3.16
N GLN A 161 7.87 3.98 -3.57
CA GLN A 161 8.60 5.05 -4.23
C GLN A 161 7.97 5.41 -5.58
N GLU A 162 7.61 6.68 -5.73
CA GLU A 162 7.00 7.25 -6.92
C GLU A 162 8.06 7.69 -7.94
N PHE A 163 7.65 7.80 -9.20
CA PHE A 163 8.44 8.42 -10.26
C PHE A 163 7.59 9.36 -11.12
N SER A 164 8.25 10.27 -11.84
CA SER A 164 7.54 11.14 -12.79
C SER A 164 7.18 10.37 -14.05
N GLN A 165 5.92 10.42 -14.46
CA GLN A 165 5.47 9.80 -15.70
C GLN A 165 6.29 10.30 -16.91
N GLY A 166 6.81 9.36 -17.72
CA GLY A 166 7.63 9.68 -18.88
C GLY A 166 9.13 9.87 -18.58
N ASP A 167 9.58 9.61 -17.34
CA ASP A 167 11.01 9.56 -17.04
C ASP A 167 11.66 8.37 -17.76
N ALA A 168 12.50 8.65 -18.76
CA ALA A 168 13.15 7.62 -19.58
C ALA A 168 14.17 6.77 -18.81
N ARG A 169 14.49 7.11 -17.55
CA ARG A 169 15.40 6.34 -16.70
C ARG A 169 14.70 5.22 -15.97
N VAL A 170 13.38 5.28 -15.87
CA VAL A 170 12.55 4.28 -15.17
C VAL A 170 12.49 3.01 -16.02
N VAL A 171 12.84 1.89 -15.37
CA VAL A 171 12.69 0.55 -15.94
C VAL A 171 11.78 -0.24 -15.02
N LEU A 172 10.71 -0.76 -15.59
CA LEU A 172 9.72 -1.58 -14.90
C LEU A 172 9.52 -2.89 -15.66
N PRO A 173 9.25 -4.00 -14.97
CA PRO A 173 8.81 -5.24 -15.60
C PRO A 173 7.51 -5.06 -16.39
N PRO A 174 7.22 -5.91 -17.39
CA PRO A 174 5.97 -5.84 -18.16
C PRO A 174 4.71 -6.19 -17.34
N THR A 175 4.88 -6.77 -16.17
CA THR A 175 3.85 -7.07 -15.17
C THR A 175 3.55 -5.87 -14.23
N ASN A 176 4.13 -4.70 -14.51
CA ASN A 176 3.80 -3.47 -13.78
C ASN A 176 2.34 -3.06 -14.03
N PRO A 177 1.57 -2.71 -12.98
CA PRO A 177 0.14 -2.35 -13.11
C PRO A 177 -0.12 -0.98 -13.73
N GLY A 178 0.91 -0.23 -14.14
CA GLY A 178 0.76 1.06 -14.81
C GLY A 178 0.65 2.28 -13.89
N MET A 179 0.74 2.11 -12.59
CA MET A 179 0.82 3.23 -11.64
C MET A 179 2.23 3.84 -11.64
N ALA A 180 2.33 5.16 -11.37
CA ALA A 180 3.61 5.90 -11.42
C ALA A 180 4.45 5.66 -10.15
N MET A 181 4.67 4.39 -9.79
CA MET A 181 5.47 3.96 -8.65
C MET A 181 6.22 2.66 -8.97
N TYR A 182 7.32 2.41 -8.25
CA TYR A 182 8.10 1.19 -8.42
C TYR A 182 7.38 -0.01 -7.81
N MET A 183 6.50 -0.60 -8.60
CA MET A 183 5.70 -1.77 -8.29
C MET A 183 5.65 -2.71 -9.48
N ASP A 184 5.68 -4.01 -9.20
CA ASP A 184 5.52 -5.10 -10.17
C ASP A 184 4.55 -6.14 -9.59
N SER A 185 3.78 -6.80 -10.45
CA SER A 185 2.85 -7.88 -10.11
C SER A 185 3.34 -9.20 -10.71
N PRO A 186 4.33 -9.88 -10.08
CA PRO A 186 5.04 -11.01 -10.70
C PRO A 186 4.23 -12.29 -10.81
N GLY A 187 3.04 -12.37 -10.19
CA GLY A 187 2.17 -13.54 -10.22
C GLY A 187 2.78 -14.78 -9.54
N PHE A 188 3.54 -14.59 -8.46
CA PHE A 188 4.06 -15.72 -7.70
C PHE A 188 2.94 -16.47 -6.98
N ALA A 189 3.06 -17.79 -6.88
CA ALA A 189 2.08 -18.59 -6.17
C ALA A 189 2.05 -18.24 -4.68
N VAL A 190 0.87 -17.87 -4.19
CA VAL A 190 0.57 -17.62 -2.78
C VAL A 190 -0.20 -18.79 -2.22
N VAL A 191 0.24 -19.31 -1.09
CA VAL A 191 -0.42 -20.41 -0.37
C VAL A 191 -0.79 -19.90 1.03
N THR A 192 -2.09 -19.82 1.31
CA THR A 192 -2.64 -19.54 2.63
C THR A 192 -3.21 -20.83 3.22
N ALA A 193 -2.68 -21.28 4.35
CA ALA A 193 -3.13 -22.50 5.01
C ALA A 193 -3.18 -22.29 6.52
N GLN A 194 -4.36 -22.15 7.07
CA GLN A 194 -4.57 -21.85 8.49
C GLN A 194 -3.83 -20.57 8.90
N ASN A 195 -2.83 -20.67 9.74
CA ASN A 195 -2.04 -19.53 10.22
C ASN A 195 -0.70 -19.33 9.44
N MET A 196 -0.54 -19.98 8.31
CA MET A 196 0.68 -19.92 7.48
C MET A 196 0.42 -19.26 6.14
N LEU A 197 1.23 -18.25 5.83
CA LEU A 197 1.39 -17.68 4.50
C LEU A 197 2.69 -18.21 3.89
N ARG A 198 2.64 -18.62 2.62
CA ARG A 198 3.83 -18.95 1.82
C ARG A 198 3.76 -18.31 0.46
N VAL A 199 4.90 -17.80 0.01
CA VAL A 199 5.10 -17.34 -1.37
C VAL A 199 6.23 -18.14 -1.99
N LEU A 200 5.98 -18.68 -3.18
CA LEU A 200 6.94 -19.51 -3.91
C LEU A 200 7.61 -18.66 -5.00
N VAL A 201 8.89 -18.33 -4.79
CA VAL A 201 9.66 -17.44 -5.68
C VAL A 201 10.77 -18.22 -6.37
N PRO A 202 10.68 -18.49 -7.69
CA PRO A 202 11.78 -19.08 -8.43
C PRO A 202 13.02 -18.19 -8.37
N ALA A 203 14.19 -18.74 -8.03
CA ALA A 203 15.41 -17.95 -7.81
C ALA A 203 15.82 -17.16 -9.06
N GLN A 204 15.57 -17.70 -10.27
CA GLN A 204 15.78 -16.99 -11.52
C GLN A 204 15.00 -15.67 -11.64
N ARG A 205 13.90 -15.50 -10.89
CA ARG A 205 13.06 -14.28 -10.91
C ARG A 205 13.62 -13.18 -10.02
N ILE A 206 14.66 -13.48 -9.24
CA ILE A 206 15.41 -12.52 -8.41
C ILE A 206 16.92 -12.65 -8.68
N ASN A 207 17.28 -12.80 -9.94
CA ASN A 207 18.68 -12.83 -10.42
C ASN A 207 19.55 -13.88 -9.69
N HIS A 208 18.94 -15.01 -9.24
CA HIS A 208 19.57 -16.07 -8.44
C HIS A 208 20.22 -15.59 -7.13
N VAL A 209 19.80 -14.46 -6.57
CA VAL A 209 20.27 -13.98 -5.28
C VAL A 209 19.55 -14.75 -4.17
N THR A 210 20.24 -15.73 -3.57
CA THR A 210 19.70 -16.61 -2.52
C THR A 210 20.26 -16.32 -1.13
N ASN A 211 21.07 -15.27 -0.99
CA ASN A 211 21.67 -14.86 0.29
C ASN A 211 21.42 -13.37 0.51
N PHE A 212 20.41 -13.03 1.31
CA PHE A 212 20.04 -11.66 1.66
C PHE A 212 19.40 -11.63 3.05
N ASN A 213 19.37 -10.45 3.63
CA ASN A 213 18.68 -10.19 4.89
C ASN A 213 17.21 -9.82 4.63
N PHE A 214 16.36 -10.07 5.61
CA PHE A 214 14.94 -9.74 5.52
C PHE A 214 14.30 -9.51 6.90
N ASP A 215 13.10 -8.98 6.86
CA ASP A 215 12.17 -8.89 7.98
C ASP A 215 10.77 -9.32 7.52
N ALA A 216 9.79 -9.26 8.41
CA ALA A 216 8.39 -9.47 8.09
C ALA A 216 7.52 -8.45 8.80
N VAL A 217 6.50 -7.97 8.09
CA VAL A 217 5.59 -6.92 8.54
C VAL A 217 4.18 -7.24 8.10
N THR A 218 3.21 -6.87 8.93
CA THR A 218 1.80 -6.76 8.52
C THR A 218 1.37 -5.31 8.60
N ALA A 219 0.74 -4.79 7.55
CA ALA A 219 0.46 -3.38 7.43
C ALA A 219 -0.88 -3.10 6.73
N TYR A 220 -1.43 -1.93 7.04
CA TYR A 220 -2.49 -1.28 6.30
C TYR A 220 -1.91 -0.13 5.48
N MET A 221 -2.25 -0.14 4.22
CA MET A 221 -1.87 0.88 3.24
C MET A 221 -3.13 1.48 2.61
N GLU A 222 -3.00 2.65 2.03
CA GLU A 222 -4.09 3.34 1.34
C GLU A 222 -3.60 3.96 0.05
N VAL A 223 -4.38 3.78 -1.01
CA VAL A 223 -4.15 4.43 -2.30
C VAL A 223 -4.65 5.87 -2.25
N ASN A 224 -3.85 6.82 -2.75
CA ASN A 224 -4.26 8.20 -2.93
C ASN A 224 -4.04 8.64 -4.38
N THR A 225 -5.09 9.16 -5.01
CA THR A 225 -5.05 9.66 -6.39
C THR A 225 -5.50 11.11 -6.52
N SER A 226 -5.80 11.79 -5.42
CA SER A 226 -6.42 13.13 -5.44
C SER A 226 -5.64 14.21 -4.71
N ASP A 227 -4.75 13.85 -3.78
CA ASP A 227 -4.03 14.79 -2.93
C ASP A 227 -2.52 14.66 -3.18
N VAL A 228 -1.91 15.71 -3.74
CA VAL A 228 -0.47 15.75 -4.06
C VAL A 228 0.42 15.76 -2.82
N ASP A 229 -0.14 16.10 -1.66
CA ASP A 229 0.58 16.10 -0.38
C ASP A 229 0.58 14.71 0.30
N ARG A 230 0.03 13.69 -0.37
CA ARG A 230 0.01 12.30 0.09
C ARG A 230 0.60 11.38 -0.99
N PRO A 231 1.29 10.29 -0.63
CA PRO A 231 1.84 9.35 -1.61
C PRO A 231 0.74 8.56 -2.33
N LEU A 232 1.04 8.08 -3.54
CA LEU A 232 0.14 7.21 -4.32
C LEU A 232 -0.26 5.94 -3.55
N LEU A 233 0.70 5.32 -2.84
CA LEU A 233 0.47 4.18 -1.96
C LEU A 233 1.33 4.34 -0.71
N GLY A 234 0.69 4.69 0.40
CA GLY A 234 1.33 4.97 1.67
C GLY A 234 0.99 3.96 2.76
N VAL A 235 1.90 3.76 3.71
CA VAL A 235 1.69 2.93 4.90
C VAL A 235 1.04 3.78 5.98
N TYR A 236 -0.16 3.44 6.39
CA TYR A 236 -0.92 4.18 7.41
C TYR A 236 -0.86 3.53 8.78
N GLU A 237 -0.76 2.21 8.84
CA GLU A 237 -0.61 1.48 10.08
C GLU A 237 0.26 0.24 9.90
N VAL A 238 1.11 -0.02 10.89
CA VAL A 238 1.89 -1.24 11.01
C VAL A 238 1.37 -2.01 12.21
N TYR A 239 0.81 -3.20 11.97
CA TYR A 239 0.23 -4.03 13.02
C TYR A 239 1.27 -4.85 13.76
N SER A 240 2.25 -5.40 13.04
CA SER A 240 3.27 -6.27 13.60
C SER A 240 4.55 -6.22 12.76
N ILE A 241 5.70 -6.27 13.44
CA ILE A 241 7.04 -6.35 12.85
C ILE A 241 7.76 -7.52 13.55
N ALA A 242 8.27 -8.46 12.78
CA ALA A 242 8.89 -9.64 13.36
C ALA A 242 10.15 -9.34 14.18
N SER A 243 11.01 -8.40 13.74
CA SER A 243 12.16 -7.91 14.50
C SER A 243 11.80 -6.90 15.58
N GLY A 244 10.65 -6.23 15.43
CA GLY A 244 10.21 -5.10 16.25
C GLY A 244 10.71 -3.73 15.79
N ASP A 245 11.69 -3.63 14.86
CA ASP A 245 12.33 -2.36 14.48
C ASP A 245 12.72 -2.24 13.00
N LEU A 246 12.30 -3.19 12.14
CA LEU A 246 12.64 -3.26 10.71
C LEU A 246 14.16 -3.34 10.42
N SER A 247 14.95 -3.87 11.32
CA SER A 247 16.42 -3.94 11.19
C SER A 247 16.91 -5.02 10.22
N LEU A 248 16.01 -5.82 9.62
CA LEU A 248 16.31 -6.94 8.71
C LEU A 248 17.28 -7.97 9.32
N PRO A 249 17.01 -8.50 10.53
CA PRO A 249 17.99 -9.35 11.23
C PRO A 249 18.00 -10.79 10.72
N TYR A 250 16.96 -11.20 9.97
CA TYR A 250 16.83 -12.57 9.50
C TYR A 250 17.60 -12.79 8.20
N THR A 251 18.08 -14.00 7.99
CA THR A 251 18.80 -14.40 6.76
C THR A 251 18.14 -15.62 6.12
N VAL A 252 18.26 -15.72 4.81
CA VAL A 252 17.80 -16.90 4.06
C VAL A 252 18.52 -18.16 4.55
N GLN A 253 17.76 -19.22 4.78
CA GLN A 253 18.27 -20.53 5.22
C GLN A 253 18.37 -21.49 4.03
N GLY A 254 19.49 -22.19 3.89
CA GLY A 254 19.58 -23.31 2.94
C GLY A 254 18.82 -24.54 3.48
N ARG A 255 18.00 -25.16 2.65
CA ARG A 255 17.40 -26.48 2.93
C ARG A 255 17.84 -27.47 1.85
N ASN A 256 18.66 -28.43 2.24
CA ASN A 256 18.98 -29.61 1.44
C ASN A 256 18.11 -30.77 1.95
N HIS A 257 17.49 -31.50 1.06
CA HIS A 257 16.79 -32.74 1.37
C HIS A 257 17.70 -33.94 1.19
#